data_24eeca1a47e41749284b438187bd9d13
#
_entry.id   24eeca1a47e41749284b438187bd9d13
#
_cell.length_a   1.000
_cell.length_b   1.000
_cell.length_c   1.000
_cell.angle_alpha   90.00
_cell.angle_beta   90.00
_cell.angle_gamma   90.00
#
_symmetry.space_group_name_H-M   'P 1'
#
loop_
_entity.id
_entity.type
_entity.pdbx_description
1 polymer ?
#
loop_
_entity_poly.entity_id
_entity_poly.type
_entity_poly.pdbx_seq_one_letter_code
_entity_poly.pdbx_strand_id
1 'polypeptide(L)'
;KNSGNFNRGEGSPNRRLHEYYWRHLFARLGAFRSVHSWELVNEEAPGPGDHFRLTAALATQAAADGNPHLATTSTWATLAEEAWQAAESAPIPYTDFHAYVRGTGWIEPKSELANDSARFFHEYDLAARAAGFNKPVTWGEMGIDGTSGTDNQDPALANDNNGVWLHKIIWARTGPGGVYPLYWYTDNIFGKSLHGIYGAWNRFMAGIPLANGHYEDATAATSNPDLRAYGQKDLQAGRAHVWIDNRQNTWRAVVNGSAIPAVSGTVSLPMQRPSASYTVTWYSTTTGLLTSTQALAANSAGTLILNISNL
;
A
#
# COMPACT_ATOMS: atom_id res chain seq x y z
N LYS A 1 19.78 -2.02 13.87
CA LYS A 1 20.27 -2.52 12.56
C LYS A 1 21.59 -3.33 12.67
N ASN A 2 21.79 -4.13 13.67
CA ASN A 2 22.91 -5.07 13.77
C ASN A 2 22.38 -6.47 14.13
N SER A 3 21.37 -6.87 13.44
CA SER A 3 20.61 -8.09 13.64
C SER A 3 21.37 -9.36 13.26
N GLY A 4 22.44 -9.24 12.50
CA GLY A 4 23.19 -10.40 11.98
C GLY A 4 23.60 -11.46 13.00
N ASN A 5 23.52 -11.17 14.30
CA ASN A 5 23.82 -12.13 15.36
C ASN A 5 22.56 -12.73 16.03
N PHE A 6 21.37 -12.11 15.86
CA PHE A 6 20.13 -12.61 16.47
C PHE A 6 19.51 -13.74 15.62
N ASN A 7 19.69 -13.68 14.33
CA ASN A 7 19.10 -14.60 13.37
C ASN A 7 19.96 -15.86 13.15
N ARG A 8 21.23 -15.85 13.57
CA ARG A 8 22.18 -16.92 13.31
C ARG A 8 22.15 -17.99 14.38
N GLY A 9 22.17 -19.23 13.91
CA GLY A 9 22.47 -20.43 14.69
C GLY A 9 21.40 -20.80 15.73
N GLU A 10 20.66 -21.86 15.44
CA GLU A 10 19.81 -22.49 16.43
C GLU A 10 20.61 -22.78 17.70
N GLY A 11 20.05 -22.45 18.84
CA GLY A 11 20.70 -22.68 20.14
C GLY A 11 21.74 -21.63 20.55
N SER A 12 22.06 -20.61 19.72
CA SER A 12 22.92 -19.51 20.16
C SER A 12 22.27 -18.71 21.30
N PRO A 13 23.05 -18.08 22.20
CA PRO A 13 22.49 -17.25 23.25
C PRO A 13 21.59 -16.11 22.72
N ASN A 14 21.99 -15.48 21.62
CA ASN A 14 21.23 -14.41 21.01
C ASN A 14 19.89 -14.90 20.44
N ARG A 15 19.91 -16.06 19.75
CA ARG A 15 18.68 -16.70 19.24
C ARG A 15 17.73 -17.03 20.36
N ARG A 16 18.20 -17.64 21.47
CA ARG A 16 17.37 -17.96 22.64
C ARG A 16 16.80 -16.70 23.30
N LEU A 17 17.56 -15.61 23.37
CA LEU A 17 17.08 -14.34 23.90
C LEU A 17 15.95 -13.77 23.04
N HIS A 18 16.09 -13.83 21.72
CA HIS A 18 15.07 -13.37 20.77
C HIS A 18 13.79 -14.20 20.88
N GLU A 19 13.91 -15.52 20.92
CA GLU A 19 12.77 -16.43 21.14
C GLU A 19 12.08 -16.16 22.47
N TYR A 20 12.84 -15.96 23.54
CA TYR A 20 12.31 -15.62 24.86
C TYR A 20 11.57 -14.27 24.86
N TYR A 21 12.13 -13.25 24.19
CA TYR A 21 11.49 -11.93 24.03
C TYR A 21 10.13 -12.03 23.35
N TRP A 22 10.06 -12.74 22.21
CA TRP A 22 8.80 -12.90 21.49
C TRP A 22 7.76 -13.71 22.29
N ARG A 23 8.17 -14.79 22.93
CA ARG A 23 7.25 -15.54 23.81
C ARG A 23 6.70 -14.66 24.93
N HIS A 24 7.51 -13.78 25.50
CA HIS A 24 7.04 -12.81 26.49
C HIS A 24 6.00 -11.84 25.90
N LEU A 25 6.24 -11.31 24.72
CA LEU A 25 5.28 -10.42 24.05
C LEU A 25 3.98 -11.14 23.68
N PHE A 26 4.05 -12.33 23.13
CA PHE A 26 2.87 -13.13 22.82
C PHE A 26 2.02 -13.43 24.07
N ALA A 27 2.65 -13.81 25.16
CA ALA A 27 1.95 -14.08 26.40
C ALA A 27 1.27 -12.83 27.02
N ARG A 28 1.84 -11.65 26.78
CA ARG A 28 1.32 -10.39 27.33
C ARG A 28 0.30 -9.70 26.42
N LEU A 29 0.53 -9.75 25.13
CA LEU A 29 -0.19 -8.92 24.16
C LEU A 29 -1.01 -9.74 23.16
N GLY A 30 -0.81 -11.06 23.08
CA GLY A 30 -1.49 -11.91 22.11
C GLY A 30 -3.01 -12.03 22.31
N ALA A 31 -3.54 -11.62 23.47
CA ALA A 31 -4.98 -11.59 23.71
C ALA A 31 -5.67 -10.32 23.15
N PHE A 32 -4.91 -9.31 22.76
CA PHE A 32 -5.48 -8.05 22.27
C PHE A 32 -5.95 -8.16 20.84
N ARG A 33 -7.25 -8.07 20.61
CA ARG A 33 -7.87 -8.10 19.27
C ARG A 33 -7.48 -6.92 18.37
N SER A 34 -6.93 -5.87 18.93
CA SER A 34 -6.38 -4.71 18.18
C SER A 34 -5.02 -4.99 17.54
N VAL A 35 -4.33 -6.06 17.94
CA VAL A 35 -3.12 -6.51 17.26
C VAL A 35 -3.55 -7.30 16.03
N HIS A 36 -3.14 -6.84 14.86
CA HIS A 36 -3.40 -7.54 13.60
C HIS A 36 -2.37 -8.65 13.38
N SER A 37 -1.11 -8.31 13.53
CA SER A 37 0.01 -9.20 13.24
C SER A 37 1.28 -8.76 13.95
N TRP A 38 2.29 -9.62 13.90
CA TRP A 38 3.61 -9.42 14.47
C TRP A 38 4.65 -9.39 13.36
N GLU A 39 5.42 -8.33 13.28
CA GLU A 39 6.65 -8.30 12.50
C GLU A 39 7.78 -8.76 13.40
N LEU A 40 8.23 -10.01 13.19
CA LEU A 40 9.14 -10.68 14.12
C LEU A 40 10.60 -10.28 13.93
N VAL A 41 10.96 -9.88 12.72
CA VAL A 41 12.28 -9.36 12.37
C VAL A 41 12.09 -8.19 11.41
N ASN A 42 12.59 -7.03 11.78
CA ASN A 42 12.46 -5.78 11.03
C ASN A 42 13.66 -5.56 10.10
N GLU A 43 13.39 -5.26 8.85
CA GLU A 43 14.35 -4.76 7.84
C GLU A 43 15.62 -5.60 7.66
N GLU A 44 15.48 -6.88 7.41
CA GLU A 44 16.63 -7.69 7.03
C GLU A 44 16.95 -7.61 5.53
N ALA A 45 18.12 -8.13 5.16
CA ALA A 45 18.57 -8.14 3.78
C ALA A 45 17.58 -8.87 2.86
N PRO A 46 17.36 -8.38 1.63
CA PRO A 46 16.33 -8.89 0.72
C PRO A 46 16.66 -10.23 0.05
N GLY A 47 17.62 -10.99 0.56
CA GLY A 47 17.95 -12.34 0.12
C GLY A 47 17.39 -13.42 1.05
N PRO A 48 17.35 -14.69 0.62
CA PRO A 48 17.00 -15.79 1.49
C PRO A 48 17.98 -15.84 2.67
N GLY A 49 17.44 -16.04 3.88
CA GLY A 49 18.28 -15.96 5.05
C GLY A 49 17.68 -16.50 6.34
N ASP A 50 18.49 -16.44 7.38
CA ASP A 50 18.14 -16.99 8.68
C ASP A 50 16.94 -16.27 9.32
N HIS A 51 16.65 -15.03 8.94
CA HIS A 51 15.49 -14.29 9.44
C HIS A 51 14.16 -14.91 8.99
N PHE A 52 14.05 -15.46 7.77
CA PHE A 52 12.88 -16.20 7.34
C PHE A 52 12.68 -17.47 8.16
N ARG A 53 13.76 -18.24 8.39
CA ARG A 53 13.71 -19.44 9.24
C ARG A 53 13.34 -19.10 10.69
N LEU A 54 13.91 -18.03 11.24
CA LEU A 54 13.56 -17.55 12.57
C LEU A 54 12.09 -17.15 12.66
N THR A 55 11.62 -16.35 11.70
CA THR A 55 10.23 -15.92 11.65
C THR A 55 9.28 -17.10 11.56
N ALA A 56 9.56 -18.06 10.69
CA ALA A 56 8.75 -19.28 10.56
C ALA A 56 8.71 -20.10 11.84
N ALA A 57 9.85 -20.27 12.52
CA ALA A 57 9.91 -20.98 13.78
C ALA A 57 9.13 -20.27 14.91
N LEU A 58 9.27 -18.96 15.01
CA LEU A 58 8.54 -18.16 16.00
C LEU A 58 7.03 -18.10 15.69
N ALA A 59 6.64 -18.01 14.44
CA ALA A 59 5.24 -18.07 14.02
C ALA A 59 4.60 -19.42 14.36
N THR A 60 5.31 -20.51 14.09
CA THR A 60 4.89 -21.87 14.45
C THR A 60 4.73 -22.01 15.98
N GLN A 61 5.69 -21.51 16.74
CA GLN A 61 5.62 -21.54 18.21
C GLN A 61 4.45 -20.70 18.72
N ALA A 62 4.25 -19.48 18.17
CA ALA A 62 3.13 -18.62 18.55
C ALA A 62 1.78 -19.30 18.31
N ALA A 63 1.62 -19.97 17.19
CA ALA A 63 0.42 -20.72 16.86
C ALA A 63 0.21 -21.91 17.83
N ALA A 64 1.26 -22.63 18.17
CA ALA A 64 1.22 -23.72 19.15
C ALA A 64 0.86 -23.23 20.56
N ASP A 65 1.27 -22.02 20.92
CA ASP A 65 0.95 -21.35 22.18
C ASP A 65 -0.45 -20.69 22.18
N GLY A 66 -1.22 -20.87 21.10
CA GLY A 66 -2.60 -20.36 20.96
C GLY A 66 -2.70 -18.89 20.59
N ASN A 67 -1.63 -18.26 20.11
CA ASN A 67 -1.66 -16.89 19.61
C ASN A 67 -2.36 -16.86 18.22
N PRO A 68 -3.48 -16.14 18.07
CA PRO A 68 -4.27 -16.14 16.83
C PRO A 68 -3.74 -15.18 15.77
N HIS A 69 -2.72 -14.38 16.07
CA HIS A 69 -2.27 -13.33 15.17
C HIS A 69 -1.30 -13.84 14.12
N LEU A 70 -1.37 -13.22 12.96
CA LEU A 70 -0.43 -13.47 11.88
C LEU A 70 0.98 -13.00 12.25
N ALA A 71 1.98 -13.56 11.60
CA ALA A 71 3.38 -13.17 11.80
C ALA A 71 4.07 -12.97 10.45
N THR A 72 4.94 -11.98 10.38
CA THR A 72 5.74 -11.68 9.19
C THR A 72 7.15 -11.26 9.57
N THR A 73 7.94 -11.04 8.56
CA THR A 73 9.23 -10.34 8.59
C THR A 73 9.27 -9.38 7.42
N SER A 74 10.03 -8.31 7.52
CA SER A 74 10.19 -7.36 6.43
C SER A 74 11.56 -7.44 5.78
N THR A 75 11.60 -6.91 4.54
CA THR A 75 12.84 -6.71 3.79
C THR A 75 12.91 -5.25 3.35
N TRP A 76 14.13 -4.72 3.26
CA TRP A 76 14.35 -3.34 2.87
C TRP A 76 14.61 -3.19 1.37
N ALA A 77 14.11 -2.10 0.82
CA ALA A 77 14.46 -1.49 -0.48
C ALA A 77 14.26 -2.32 -1.77
N THR A 78 13.72 -3.53 -1.72
CA THR A 78 13.43 -4.33 -2.93
C THR A 78 12.20 -5.23 -2.74
N LEU A 79 11.70 -5.83 -3.84
CA LEU A 79 10.66 -6.86 -3.77
C LEU A 79 11.16 -8.16 -3.13
N ALA A 80 12.47 -8.32 -3.01
CA ALA A 80 13.07 -9.52 -2.43
C ALA A 80 12.49 -10.84 -3.00
N GLU A 81 12.31 -10.90 -4.31
CA GLU A 81 11.63 -12.02 -4.98
C GLU A 81 12.24 -13.37 -4.60
N GLU A 82 13.58 -13.47 -4.66
CA GLU A 82 14.30 -14.69 -4.32
C GLU A 82 13.98 -15.17 -2.90
N ALA A 83 13.89 -14.24 -1.94
CA ALA A 83 13.60 -14.55 -0.55
C ALA A 83 12.14 -14.98 -0.35
N TRP A 84 11.19 -14.26 -0.92
CA TRP A 84 9.77 -14.54 -0.75
C TRP A 84 9.27 -15.75 -1.54
N GLN A 85 9.99 -16.14 -2.59
CA GLN A 85 9.74 -17.39 -3.34
C GLN A 85 10.46 -18.59 -2.73
N ALA A 86 11.42 -18.40 -1.83
CA ALA A 86 12.13 -19.47 -1.17
C ALA A 86 11.23 -20.30 -0.24
N ALA A 87 11.56 -21.56 -0.07
CA ALA A 87 10.79 -22.49 0.77
C ALA A 87 10.67 -22.03 2.23
N GLU A 88 11.68 -21.32 2.74
CA GLU A 88 11.71 -20.78 4.09
C GLU A 88 10.61 -19.76 4.35
N SER A 89 10.16 -19.07 3.31
CA SER A 89 9.06 -18.11 3.43
C SER A 89 7.68 -18.77 3.48
N ALA A 90 7.54 -20.03 3.10
CA ALA A 90 6.24 -20.70 2.95
C ALA A 90 5.34 -20.61 4.19
N PRO A 91 5.84 -20.75 5.44
CA PRO A 91 5.01 -20.63 6.64
C PRO A 91 4.58 -19.20 6.98
N ILE A 92 5.16 -18.17 6.34
CA ILE A 92 4.88 -16.77 6.62
C ILE A 92 3.65 -16.36 5.80
N PRO A 93 2.54 -15.92 6.42
CA PRO A 93 1.25 -15.80 5.74
C PRO A 93 1.13 -14.61 4.77
N TYR A 94 1.98 -13.60 4.87
CA TYR A 94 1.98 -12.44 3.98
C TYR A 94 3.36 -11.83 3.87
N THR A 95 3.63 -11.16 2.75
CA THR A 95 4.88 -10.45 2.52
C THR A 95 4.84 -9.06 3.13
N ASP A 96 5.96 -8.58 3.63
CA ASP A 96 6.09 -7.23 4.14
C ASP A 96 7.32 -6.54 3.55
N PHE A 97 7.08 -5.38 2.94
CA PHE A 97 8.10 -4.58 2.28
C PHE A 97 8.27 -3.24 2.96
N HIS A 98 9.51 -2.79 3.04
CA HIS A 98 9.86 -1.43 3.37
C HIS A 98 10.40 -0.76 2.12
N ALA A 99 9.68 0.22 1.56
CA ALA A 99 10.06 0.88 0.34
C ALA A 99 9.95 2.40 0.46
N TYR A 100 11.06 3.03 0.19
CA TYR A 100 11.18 4.48 0.19
C TYR A 100 11.52 4.94 -1.21
N VAL A 101 10.72 5.85 -1.77
CA VAL A 101 11.03 6.43 -3.06
C VAL A 101 12.18 7.40 -2.91
N ARG A 102 13.22 7.21 -3.72
CA ARG A 102 14.45 8.02 -3.73
C ARG A 102 14.74 8.49 -5.15
N GLY A 103 15.60 9.49 -5.29
CA GLY A 103 16.17 9.85 -6.59
C GLY A 103 16.96 8.70 -7.22
N THR A 104 17.42 7.75 -6.42
CA THR A 104 18.12 6.52 -6.83
C THR A 104 17.31 5.25 -6.65
N GLY A 105 15.98 5.33 -6.59
CA GLY A 105 15.07 4.21 -6.45
C GLY A 105 15.27 3.12 -7.50
N TRP A 106 14.53 2.04 -7.45
CA TRP A 106 14.68 0.88 -8.35
C TRP A 106 13.59 0.77 -9.42
N ILE A 107 12.56 1.63 -9.37
CA ILE A 107 11.59 1.84 -10.47
C ILE A 107 12.00 3.09 -11.24
N GLU A 108 12.07 2.99 -12.57
CA GLU A 108 12.40 4.10 -13.46
C GLU A 108 11.12 4.79 -14.01
N PRO A 109 11.17 6.11 -14.25
CA PRO A 109 12.19 7.09 -13.87
C PRO A 109 12.07 7.47 -12.39
N LYS A 110 13.20 7.47 -11.69
CA LYS A 110 13.26 7.57 -10.22
C LYS A 110 12.96 8.98 -9.69
N SER A 111 13.47 10.01 -10.35
CA SER A 111 13.25 11.40 -9.96
C SER A 111 11.80 11.86 -10.17
N GLU A 112 11.13 11.38 -11.22
CA GLU A 112 9.70 11.63 -11.41
C GLU A 112 8.87 10.94 -10.34
N LEU A 113 9.23 9.71 -9.97
CA LEU A 113 8.50 8.93 -9.00
C LEU A 113 8.61 9.52 -7.59
N ALA A 114 9.70 10.20 -7.24
CA ALA A 114 9.81 10.95 -6.00
C ALA A 114 8.77 12.08 -5.90
N ASN A 115 8.35 12.65 -7.02
CA ASN A 115 7.28 13.65 -7.07
C ASN A 115 5.90 13.01 -7.22
N ASP A 116 5.80 11.93 -8.00
CA ASP A 116 4.57 11.16 -8.23
C ASP A 116 4.56 9.88 -7.39
N SER A 117 4.46 10.05 -6.08
CA SER A 117 4.46 8.93 -5.12
C SER A 117 3.31 7.93 -5.36
N ALA A 118 2.17 8.38 -5.85
CA ALA A 118 1.08 7.48 -6.20
C ALA A 118 1.47 6.50 -7.31
N ARG A 119 2.15 6.98 -8.35
CA ARG A 119 2.65 6.14 -9.44
C ARG A 119 3.68 5.14 -8.93
N PHE A 120 4.63 5.58 -8.11
CA PHE A 120 5.65 4.69 -7.55
C PHE A 120 5.02 3.51 -6.84
N PHE A 121 4.14 3.76 -5.89
CA PHE A 121 3.55 2.69 -5.09
C PHE A 121 2.58 1.82 -5.89
N HIS A 122 1.86 2.38 -6.86
CA HIS A 122 1.02 1.59 -7.75
C HIS A 122 1.84 0.64 -8.64
N GLU A 123 2.92 1.12 -9.25
CA GLU A 123 3.81 0.29 -10.06
C GLU A 123 4.52 -0.78 -9.22
N TYR A 124 4.87 -0.45 -7.97
CA TYR A 124 5.45 -1.41 -7.03
C TYR A 124 4.46 -2.51 -6.67
N ASP A 125 3.20 -2.15 -6.41
CA ASP A 125 2.15 -3.14 -6.14
C ASP A 125 1.93 -4.08 -7.33
N LEU A 126 1.91 -3.55 -8.54
CA LEU A 126 1.79 -4.37 -9.75
C LEU A 126 2.99 -5.30 -9.92
N ALA A 127 4.20 -4.82 -9.66
CA ALA A 127 5.41 -5.64 -9.71
C ALA A 127 5.38 -6.76 -8.64
N ALA A 128 4.97 -6.45 -7.42
CA ALA A 128 4.83 -7.44 -6.35
C ALA A 128 3.81 -8.54 -6.71
N ARG A 129 2.71 -8.18 -7.36
CA ARG A 129 1.73 -9.15 -7.86
C ARG A 129 2.30 -10.00 -9.00
N ALA A 130 3.01 -9.37 -9.93
CA ALA A 130 3.64 -10.08 -11.05
C ALA A 130 4.74 -11.06 -10.61
N ALA A 131 5.39 -10.78 -9.47
CA ALA A 131 6.39 -11.68 -8.86
C ALA A 131 5.80 -13.01 -8.37
N GLY A 132 4.48 -13.10 -8.23
CA GLY A 132 3.79 -14.37 -7.97
C GLY A 132 4.04 -14.97 -6.59
N PHE A 133 4.13 -14.16 -5.55
CA PHE A 133 4.38 -14.65 -4.18
C PHE A 133 3.26 -15.53 -3.61
N ASN A 134 2.09 -15.55 -4.22
CA ASN A 134 0.89 -16.25 -3.74
C ASN A 134 0.50 -15.89 -2.30
N LYS A 135 0.81 -14.68 -1.88
CA LYS A 135 0.55 -14.13 -0.54
C LYS A 135 0.03 -12.71 -0.67
N PRO A 136 -0.78 -12.25 0.29
CA PRO A 136 -1.07 -10.83 0.43
C PRO A 136 0.22 -10.03 0.56
N VAL A 137 0.23 -8.82 0.01
CA VAL A 137 1.37 -7.90 0.04
C VAL A 137 1.06 -6.76 0.98
N THR A 138 1.98 -6.48 1.90
CA THR A 138 1.88 -5.39 2.88
C THR A 138 3.10 -4.48 2.77
N TRP A 139 2.88 -3.25 3.10
CA TRP A 139 3.91 -2.21 3.19
C TRP A 139 4.04 -1.81 4.67
N GLY A 140 4.97 -2.42 5.37
CA GLY A 140 5.23 -2.13 6.78
C GLY A 140 5.85 -0.77 6.98
N GLU A 141 6.69 -0.34 6.02
CA GLU A 141 7.21 1.02 5.98
C GLU A 141 7.27 1.54 4.55
N MET A 142 6.98 2.84 4.41
CA MET A 142 7.12 3.53 3.14
C MET A 142 7.32 5.03 3.36
N GLY A 143 7.82 5.71 2.34
CA GLY A 143 7.99 7.15 2.40
C GLY A 143 8.72 7.73 1.19
N ILE A 144 9.04 9.00 1.30
CA ILE A 144 9.82 9.75 0.30
C ILE A 144 11.12 10.18 0.98
N ASP A 145 12.22 9.56 0.60
CA ASP A 145 13.53 9.86 1.15
C ASP A 145 14.14 11.11 0.54
N GLY A 146 15.04 11.74 1.30
CA GLY A 146 15.88 12.80 0.82
C GLY A 146 16.88 12.33 -0.24
N THR A 147 17.39 13.29 -1.00
CA THR A 147 18.33 13.02 -2.10
C THR A 147 19.70 12.55 -1.63
N SER A 148 20.06 12.78 -0.37
CA SER A 148 21.37 12.43 0.20
C SER A 148 21.50 10.91 0.52
N GLY A 149 20.43 10.16 0.54
CA GLY A 149 20.41 8.75 0.93
C GLY A 149 20.72 8.50 2.41
N THR A 150 20.95 9.56 3.19
CA THR A 150 21.18 9.51 4.65
C THR A 150 19.99 10.03 5.45
N ASP A 151 19.11 10.79 4.80
CA ASP A 151 17.90 11.32 5.42
C ASP A 151 16.73 10.37 5.14
N ASN A 152 16.09 9.93 6.19
CA ASN A 152 14.93 9.04 6.10
C ASN A 152 13.66 9.76 5.64
N GLN A 153 13.73 11.04 5.33
CA GLN A 153 12.62 11.86 4.87
C GLN A 153 13.12 13.00 4.02
N ASP A 154 12.47 13.26 2.87
CA ASP A 154 12.74 14.47 2.11
C ASP A 154 12.38 15.70 2.98
N PRO A 155 13.34 16.59 3.31
CA PRO A 155 13.08 17.71 4.21
C PRO A 155 12.01 18.67 3.69
N ALA A 156 11.77 18.73 2.39
CA ALA A 156 10.72 19.54 1.81
C ALA A 156 9.30 19.08 2.19
N LEU A 157 9.11 17.81 2.59
CA LEU A 157 7.84 17.31 3.10
C LEU A 157 7.38 18.04 4.37
N ALA A 158 8.30 18.67 5.10
CA ALA A 158 7.96 19.53 6.23
C ALA A 158 7.02 20.69 5.84
N ASN A 159 7.04 21.11 4.58
CA ASN A 159 6.22 22.21 4.06
C ASN A 159 4.91 21.71 3.40
N ASP A 160 4.71 20.42 3.22
CA ASP A 160 3.42 19.86 2.79
C ASP A 160 2.47 19.72 3.99
N ASN A 161 1.83 20.82 4.34
CA ASN A 161 0.95 20.87 5.50
C ASN A 161 -0.38 20.13 5.30
N ASN A 162 -0.76 19.90 4.06
CA ASN A 162 -1.99 19.20 3.71
C ASN A 162 -1.77 17.70 3.48
N GLY A 163 -0.52 17.23 3.49
CA GLY A 163 -0.15 15.83 3.30
C GLY A 163 -0.51 15.30 1.91
N VAL A 164 -0.30 16.11 0.87
CA VAL A 164 -0.58 15.68 -0.52
C VAL A 164 0.22 14.42 -0.86
N TRP A 165 1.50 14.36 -0.42
CA TRP A 165 2.33 13.16 -0.59
C TRP A 165 1.68 11.90 0.01
N LEU A 166 1.14 12.00 1.23
CA LEU A 166 0.52 10.88 1.94
C LEU A 166 -0.83 10.52 1.34
N HIS A 167 -1.65 11.54 0.99
CA HIS A 167 -2.92 11.35 0.30
C HIS A 167 -2.74 10.54 -0.98
N LYS A 168 -1.77 10.92 -1.82
CA LYS A 168 -1.47 10.23 -3.08
C LYS A 168 -1.08 8.77 -2.87
N ILE A 169 -0.24 8.49 -1.89
CA ILE A 169 0.19 7.13 -1.57
C ILE A 169 -1.01 6.28 -1.10
N ILE A 170 -1.80 6.79 -0.17
CA ILE A 170 -2.90 6.03 0.41
C ILE A 170 -4.00 5.78 -0.62
N TRP A 171 -4.41 6.80 -1.38
CA TRP A 171 -5.48 6.66 -2.36
C TRP A 171 -5.07 5.83 -3.59
N ALA A 172 -3.79 5.77 -3.94
CA ALA A 172 -3.30 4.85 -4.97
C ALA A 172 -3.61 3.38 -4.63
N ARG A 173 -3.78 3.05 -3.35
CA ARG A 173 -4.17 1.71 -2.87
C ARG A 173 -5.62 1.33 -3.17
N THR A 174 -6.40 2.20 -3.76
CA THR A 174 -7.70 1.86 -4.33
C THR A 174 -7.55 0.91 -5.52
N GLY A 175 -6.41 0.95 -6.21
CA GLY A 175 -6.00 -0.04 -7.21
C GLY A 175 -5.64 -1.41 -6.59
N PRO A 176 -5.41 -2.41 -7.44
CA PRO A 176 -4.95 -3.72 -6.97
C PRO A 176 -3.54 -3.64 -6.39
N GLY A 177 -3.28 -4.36 -5.34
CA GLY A 177 -1.93 -4.45 -4.77
C GLY A 177 -1.92 -4.60 -3.26
N GLY A 178 -0.96 -3.94 -2.63
CA GLY A 178 -0.71 -4.06 -1.19
C GLY A 178 -1.81 -3.52 -0.31
N VAL A 179 -1.88 -4.17 0.84
CA VAL A 179 -2.84 -3.83 1.89
C VAL A 179 -2.29 -2.73 2.73
N TYR A 180 -2.49 -1.88 3.33
CA TYR A 180 -2.08 -0.86 4.27
C TYR A 180 -0.62 -0.40 4.18
N PRO A 181 -0.39 0.78 3.66
CA PRO A 181 0.87 1.46 3.83
C PRO A 181 0.97 2.03 5.25
N LEU A 182 1.94 1.58 6.01
CA LEU A 182 2.34 2.25 7.23
C LEU A 182 3.47 3.22 6.91
N TYR A 183 3.42 4.37 7.55
CA TYR A 183 4.43 5.39 7.42
C TYR A 183 4.94 5.77 8.80
N TRP A 184 6.23 5.65 9.01
CA TRP A 184 6.78 5.83 10.35
C TRP A 184 7.24 7.26 10.66
N TYR A 185 7.23 8.19 9.71
CA TYR A 185 7.58 9.60 9.97
C TYR A 185 6.51 10.28 10.85
N THR A 186 6.43 9.80 12.07
CA THR A 186 5.35 10.10 13.01
C THR A 186 5.20 11.59 13.28
N ASP A 187 6.29 12.34 13.38
CA ASP A 187 6.26 13.78 13.63
C ASP A 187 5.56 14.55 12.51
N ASN A 188 5.75 14.14 11.27
CA ASN A 188 5.07 14.74 10.12
C ASN A 188 3.57 14.40 10.17
N ILE A 189 3.22 13.14 10.33
CA ILE A 189 1.82 12.68 10.31
C ILE A 189 1.04 13.21 11.52
N PHE A 190 1.55 13.00 12.72
CA PHE A 190 0.84 13.40 13.94
C PHE A 190 0.94 14.90 14.18
N GLY A 191 2.09 15.49 13.97
CA GLY A 191 2.29 16.94 14.13
C GLY A 191 1.40 17.79 13.24
N LYS A 192 0.99 17.24 12.07
CA LYS A 192 0.09 17.90 11.11
C LYS A 192 -1.31 17.31 11.08
N SER A 193 -1.64 16.35 11.95
CA SER A 193 -2.93 15.66 11.97
C SER A 193 -3.29 14.94 10.67
N LEU A 194 -2.31 14.47 9.90
CA LEU A 194 -2.51 13.82 8.60
C LEU A 194 -3.13 12.42 8.69
N HIS A 195 -3.23 11.84 9.88
CA HIS A 195 -3.90 10.55 10.09
C HIS A 195 -5.37 10.53 9.64
N GLY A 196 -6.00 11.70 9.51
CA GLY A 196 -7.34 11.84 8.93
C GLY A 196 -7.46 11.31 7.50
N ILE A 197 -6.36 11.31 6.73
CA ILE A 197 -6.32 10.80 5.35
C ILE A 197 -6.60 9.28 5.33
N TYR A 198 -6.03 8.53 6.27
CA TYR A 198 -6.34 7.10 6.45
C TYR A 198 -7.83 6.90 6.78
N GLY A 199 -8.38 7.75 7.64
CA GLY A 199 -9.80 7.70 8.00
C GLY A 199 -10.72 7.96 6.81
N ALA A 200 -10.36 8.86 5.91
CA ALA A 200 -11.11 9.14 4.69
C ALA A 200 -11.10 7.93 3.73
N TRP A 201 -9.93 7.36 3.47
CA TRP A 201 -9.81 6.17 2.63
C TRP A 201 -10.52 4.95 3.24
N ASN A 202 -10.39 4.73 4.55
CA ASN A 202 -11.08 3.63 5.24
C ASN A 202 -12.61 3.75 5.13
N ARG A 203 -13.16 4.96 5.22
CA ARG A 203 -14.61 5.17 5.02
C ARG A 203 -15.04 4.86 3.60
N PHE A 204 -14.26 5.26 2.59
CA PHE A 204 -14.53 4.94 1.19
C PHE A 204 -14.49 3.42 0.94
N MET A 205 -13.49 2.73 1.48
CA MET A 205 -13.32 1.28 1.30
C MET A 205 -14.25 0.44 2.17
N ALA A 206 -14.92 1.05 3.15
CA ALA A 206 -15.81 0.33 4.06
C ALA A 206 -16.95 -0.38 3.31
N GLY A 207 -17.11 -1.65 3.56
CA GLY A 207 -18.15 -2.48 2.95
C GLY A 207 -17.85 -2.98 1.53
N ILE A 208 -16.66 -2.70 0.99
CA ILE A 208 -16.20 -3.33 -0.26
C ILE A 208 -15.66 -4.73 0.09
N PRO A 209 -16.28 -5.81 -0.41
CA PRO A 209 -15.94 -7.17 0.00
C PRO A 209 -14.73 -7.71 -0.78
N LEU A 210 -13.57 -7.09 -0.62
CA LEU A 210 -12.33 -7.47 -1.33
C LEU A 210 -11.93 -8.94 -1.09
N ALA A 211 -12.29 -9.49 0.07
CA ALA A 211 -11.97 -10.86 0.45
C ALA A 211 -12.80 -11.92 -0.31
N ASN A 212 -13.72 -11.53 -1.20
CA ASN A 212 -14.50 -12.48 -2.00
C ASN A 212 -13.68 -13.15 -3.13
N GLY A 213 -12.46 -12.64 -3.41
CA GLY A 213 -11.55 -13.19 -4.41
C GLY A 213 -11.89 -12.83 -5.87
N HIS A 214 -12.91 -12.00 -6.11
CA HIS A 214 -13.38 -11.68 -7.47
C HIS A 214 -12.88 -10.32 -7.98
N TYR A 215 -12.26 -9.52 -7.13
CA TYR A 215 -11.76 -8.22 -7.53
C TYR A 215 -10.49 -8.32 -8.37
N GLU A 216 -10.51 -7.67 -9.50
CA GLU A 216 -9.39 -7.52 -10.43
C GLU A 216 -9.11 -6.03 -10.70
N ASP A 217 -8.02 -5.71 -11.40
CA ASP A 217 -7.75 -4.36 -11.85
C ASP A 217 -8.94 -3.80 -12.64
N ALA A 218 -9.37 -2.59 -12.31
CA ALA A 218 -10.44 -1.92 -13.02
C ALA A 218 -10.11 -1.69 -14.49
N THR A 219 -8.83 -1.70 -14.87
CA THR A 219 -8.34 -1.38 -16.22
C THR A 219 -8.94 -0.08 -16.75
N ALA A 220 -9.04 0.90 -15.85
CA ALA A 220 -9.61 2.19 -16.17
C ALA A 220 -8.70 2.98 -17.11
N ALA A 221 -9.25 3.49 -18.20
CA ALA A 221 -8.52 4.33 -19.16
C ALA A 221 -9.01 5.77 -19.07
N THR A 222 -8.12 6.74 -19.24
CA THR A 222 -8.43 8.17 -19.20
C THR A 222 -8.24 8.80 -20.58
N SER A 223 -9.10 9.76 -20.92
CA SER A 223 -8.98 10.53 -22.18
C SER A 223 -7.97 11.69 -22.09
N ASN A 224 -7.50 12.00 -20.89
CA ASN A 224 -6.55 13.08 -20.64
C ASN A 224 -5.35 12.49 -19.86
N PRO A 225 -4.11 12.68 -20.33
CA PRO A 225 -2.91 12.14 -19.68
C PRO A 225 -2.66 12.69 -18.29
N ASP A 226 -3.23 13.86 -17.95
CA ASP A 226 -3.14 14.44 -16.62
C ASP A 226 -4.20 13.89 -15.64
N LEU A 227 -5.16 13.11 -16.13
CA LEU A 227 -6.03 12.29 -15.29
C LEU A 227 -5.41 10.92 -15.06
N ARG A 228 -5.55 10.42 -13.86
CA ARG A 228 -5.22 9.05 -13.47
C ARG A 228 -6.44 8.40 -12.84
N ALA A 229 -6.59 7.10 -13.06
CA ALA A 229 -7.67 6.32 -12.48
C ALA A 229 -7.13 4.96 -12.02
N TYR A 230 -7.10 4.73 -10.70
CA TYR A 230 -6.71 3.46 -10.10
C TYR A 230 -7.89 2.87 -9.35
N GLY A 231 -8.17 1.61 -9.58
CA GLY A 231 -9.30 0.96 -8.96
C GLY A 231 -9.38 -0.53 -9.21
N GLN A 232 -10.42 -1.12 -8.69
CA GLN A 232 -10.70 -2.54 -8.88
C GLN A 232 -12.17 -2.74 -9.25
N LYS A 233 -12.46 -3.83 -9.93
CA LYS A 233 -13.81 -4.25 -10.33
C LYS A 233 -14.05 -5.71 -10.00
N ASP A 234 -15.29 -6.01 -9.66
CA ASP A 234 -15.85 -7.36 -9.56
C ASP A 234 -16.93 -7.49 -10.65
N LEU A 235 -16.55 -8.14 -11.74
CA LEU A 235 -17.45 -8.32 -12.90
C LEU A 235 -18.63 -9.25 -12.58
N GLN A 236 -18.46 -10.19 -11.65
CA GLN A 236 -19.56 -11.09 -11.24
C GLN A 236 -20.65 -10.30 -10.51
N ALA A 237 -20.24 -9.49 -9.55
CA ALA A 237 -21.17 -8.61 -8.82
C ALA A 237 -21.60 -7.38 -9.61
N GLY A 238 -20.92 -7.05 -10.71
CA GLY A 238 -21.16 -5.83 -11.49
C GLY A 238 -20.82 -4.56 -10.70
N ARG A 239 -19.73 -4.58 -9.97
CA ARG A 239 -19.26 -3.48 -9.10
C ARG A 239 -17.86 -3.05 -9.47
N ALA A 240 -17.57 -1.77 -9.27
CA ALA A 240 -16.23 -1.24 -9.35
C ALA A 240 -16.07 -0.10 -8.33
N HIS A 241 -14.84 0.14 -7.92
CA HIS A 241 -14.45 1.32 -7.15
C HIS A 241 -13.15 1.86 -7.75
N VAL A 242 -13.07 3.18 -7.89
CA VAL A 242 -11.97 3.84 -8.60
C VAL A 242 -11.64 5.15 -7.89
N TRP A 243 -10.38 5.36 -7.65
CA TRP A 243 -9.84 6.68 -7.31
C TRP A 243 -9.43 7.40 -8.60
N ILE A 244 -9.92 8.62 -8.76
CA ILE A 244 -9.61 9.48 -9.90
C ILE A 244 -8.81 10.67 -9.39
N ASP A 245 -7.72 10.97 -10.07
CA ASP A 245 -6.70 11.89 -9.59
C ASP A 245 -6.19 12.83 -10.68
N ASN A 246 -5.93 14.08 -10.28
CA ASN A 246 -5.18 15.04 -11.07
C ASN A 246 -3.68 14.84 -10.84
N ARG A 247 -2.97 14.34 -11.86
CA ARG A 247 -1.54 14.04 -11.79
C ARG A 247 -0.67 15.28 -11.61
N GLN A 248 -1.14 16.46 -11.99
CA GLN A 248 -0.43 17.71 -11.80
C GLN A 248 -0.41 18.17 -10.34
N ASN A 249 -1.37 17.70 -9.52
CA ASN A 249 -1.40 17.97 -8.11
C ASN A 249 -0.40 17.10 -7.36
N THR A 250 0.87 17.39 -7.46
CA THR A 250 1.93 16.71 -6.73
C THR A 250 2.29 17.46 -5.45
N TRP A 251 2.79 16.74 -4.45
CA TRP A 251 3.23 17.36 -3.21
C TRP A 251 4.35 18.41 -3.46
N ARG A 252 5.25 18.14 -4.41
CA ARG A 252 6.34 19.06 -4.76
C ARG A 252 5.80 20.35 -5.39
N ALA A 253 4.80 20.25 -6.26
CA ALA A 253 4.16 21.42 -6.84
C ALA A 253 3.49 22.28 -5.76
N VAL A 254 2.81 21.66 -4.81
CA VAL A 254 2.17 22.35 -3.67
C VAL A 254 3.21 23.05 -2.79
N VAL A 255 4.27 22.36 -2.40
CA VAL A 255 5.36 22.92 -1.58
C VAL A 255 6.04 24.09 -2.28
N ASN A 256 6.19 24.02 -3.59
CA ASN A 256 6.81 25.10 -4.38
C ASN A 256 5.83 26.25 -4.68
N GLY A 257 4.58 26.18 -4.23
CA GLY A 257 3.57 27.20 -4.52
C GLY A 257 3.16 27.28 -6.00
N SER A 258 3.36 26.20 -6.75
CA SER A 258 2.97 26.12 -8.16
C SER A 258 1.45 26.10 -8.31
N ALA A 259 0.93 26.79 -9.32
CA ALA A 259 -0.47 26.68 -9.67
C ALA A 259 -0.79 25.26 -10.16
N ILE A 260 -1.83 24.66 -9.62
CA ILE A 260 -2.30 23.34 -10.04
C ILE A 260 -3.44 23.57 -11.05
N PRO A 261 -3.22 23.21 -12.33
CA PRO A 261 -4.29 23.37 -13.32
C PRO A 261 -5.42 22.38 -13.05
N ALA A 262 -6.65 22.84 -13.22
CA ALA A 262 -7.81 21.96 -13.19
C ALA A 262 -7.79 21.04 -14.41
N VAL A 263 -8.13 19.78 -14.21
CA VAL A 263 -8.10 18.76 -15.26
C VAL A 263 -9.50 18.23 -15.52
N SER A 264 -9.84 18.09 -16.81
CA SER A 264 -11.13 17.54 -17.25
C SER A 264 -10.90 16.44 -18.29
N GLY A 265 -11.83 15.51 -18.40
CA GLY A 265 -11.78 14.42 -19.37
C GLY A 265 -12.78 13.32 -19.02
N THR A 266 -12.53 12.11 -19.52
CA THR A 266 -13.36 10.94 -19.20
C THR A 266 -12.52 9.83 -18.60
N VAL A 267 -13.17 9.01 -17.75
CA VAL A 267 -12.66 7.73 -17.28
C VAL A 267 -13.54 6.62 -17.85
N SER A 268 -12.94 5.68 -18.56
CA SER A 268 -13.61 4.54 -19.17
C SER A 268 -13.38 3.30 -18.34
N LEU A 269 -14.46 2.66 -17.86
CA LEU A 269 -14.44 1.43 -17.06
C LEU A 269 -15.05 0.26 -17.86
N PRO A 270 -14.27 -0.72 -18.29
CA PRO A 270 -14.78 -1.89 -19.02
C PRO A 270 -15.49 -2.86 -18.04
N MET A 271 -16.80 -2.67 -17.89
CA MET A 271 -17.65 -3.47 -17.01
C MET A 271 -18.19 -4.75 -17.67
N GLN A 272 -17.97 -4.90 -18.99
CA GLN A 272 -18.36 -6.07 -19.79
C GLN A 272 -19.86 -6.40 -19.74
N ARG A 273 -20.72 -5.43 -19.46
CA ARG A 273 -22.18 -5.56 -19.43
C ARG A 273 -22.82 -4.51 -20.32
N PRO A 274 -23.05 -4.83 -21.60
CA PRO A 274 -23.64 -3.89 -22.56
C PRO A 274 -24.95 -3.29 -22.06
N SER A 275 -25.07 -1.98 -22.16
CA SER A 275 -26.26 -1.20 -21.82
C SER A 275 -26.77 -1.37 -20.37
N ALA A 276 -25.98 -2.00 -19.50
CA ALA A 276 -26.38 -2.12 -18.10
C ALA A 276 -26.40 -0.76 -17.39
N SER A 277 -27.38 -0.56 -16.54
CA SER A 277 -27.49 0.66 -15.71
C SER A 277 -26.71 0.50 -14.42
N TYR A 278 -25.97 1.53 -14.05
CA TYR A 278 -25.18 1.60 -12.82
C TYR A 278 -25.57 2.81 -11.99
N THR A 279 -25.58 2.62 -10.69
CA THR A 279 -25.58 3.74 -9.74
C THR A 279 -24.13 4.11 -9.46
N VAL A 280 -23.73 5.28 -9.90
CA VAL A 280 -22.39 5.85 -9.66
C VAL A 280 -22.47 6.78 -8.46
N THR A 281 -21.69 6.49 -7.44
CA THR A 281 -21.58 7.30 -6.23
C THR A 281 -20.22 7.96 -6.14
N TRP A 282 -20.21 9.26 -5.87
CA TRP A 282 -19.01 10.07 -5.73
C TRP A 282 -18.69 10.34 -4.27
N TYR A 283 -17.42 10.28 -3.94
CA TYR A 283 -16.93 10.51 -2.58
C TYR A 283 -15.82 11.56 -2.58
N SER A 284 -15.81 12.38 -1.55
CA SER A 284 -14.69 13.28 -1.30
C SER A 284 -13.48 12.48 -0.82
N THR A 285 -12.35 12.62 -1.47
CA THR A 285 -11.10 11.97 -1.02
C THR A 285 -10.53 12.60 0.25
N THR A 286 -10.94 13.82 0.59
CA THR A 286 -10.54 14.49 1.84
C THR A 286 -11.28 13.94 3.05
N THR A 287 -12.57 13.61 2.88
CA THR A 287 -13.42 13.20 4.00
C THR A 287 -13.86 11.74 3.95
N GLY A 288 -13.79 11.10 2.80
CA GLY A 288 -14.35 9.76 2.56
C GLY A 288 -15.86 9.71 2.57
N LEU A 289 -16.52 10.86 2.55
CA LEU A 289 -17.98 10.95 2.57
C LEU A 289 -18.55 11.08 1.16
N LEU A 290 -19.76 10.55 0.99
CA LEU A 290 -20.55 10.67 -0.22
C LEU A 290 -20.83 12.13 -0.54
N THR A 291 -20.64 12.54 -1.80
CA THR A 291 -20.91 13.90 -2.29
C THR A 291 -22.09 13.94 -3.26
N SER A 292 -22.23 12.92 -4.11
CA SER A 292 -23.35 12.84 -5.05
C SER A 292 -23.56 11.41 -5.56
N THR A 293 -24.72 11.21 -6.16
CA THR A 293 -25.09 9.94 -6.80
C THR A 293 -25.79 10.21 -8.13
N GLN A 294 -25.49 9.42 -9.14
CA GLN A 294 -26.14 9.51 -10.46
C GLN A 294 -26.33 8.12 -11.07
N ALA A 295 -27.33 8.00 -11.93
CA ALA A 295 -27.51 6.80 -12.75
C ALA A 295 -26.82 7.00 -14.12
N LEU A 296 -26.01 6.03 -14.51
CA LEU A 296 -25.35 5.98 -15.83
C LEU A 296 -25.51 4.60 -16.45
N ALA A 297 -25.67 4.56 -17.77
CA ALA A 297 -25.68 3.32 -18.51
C ALA A 297 -24.32 3.07 -19.16
N ALA A 298 -23.86 1.83 -19.14
CA ALA A 298 -22.74 1.41 -19.98
C ALA A 298 -23.13 1.51 -21.46
N ASN A 299 -22.15 1.75 -22.32
CA ASN A 299 -22.34 1.76 -23.76
C ASN A 299 -22.59 0.34 -24.32
N SER A 300 -22.80 0.23 -25.63
CA SER A 300 -23.03 -1.06 -26.32
C SER A 300 -21.84 -2.05 -26.23
N ALA A 301 -20.64 -1.56 -25.93
CA ALA A 301 -19.46 -2.38 -25.67
C ALA A 301 -19.33 -2.81 -24.19
N GLY A 302 -20.26 -2.43 -23.33
CA GLY A 302 -20.22 -2.74 -21.90
C GLY A 302 -19.25 -1.88 -21.10
N THR A 303 -18.88 -0.70 -21.61
CA THR A 303 -17.98 0.25 -20.95
C THR A 303 -18.79 1.38 -20.32
N LEU A 304 -18.57 1.64 -19.04
CA LEU A 304 -19.11 2.78 -18.34
C LEU A 304 -18.17 3.98 -18.53
N ILE A 305 -18.72 5.13 -18.94
CA ILE A 305 -17.97 6.36 -19.18
C ILE A 305 -18.33 7.37 -18.08
N LEU A 306 -17.33 7.77 -17.31
CA LEU A 306 -17.46 8.80 -16.27
C LEU A 306 -16.90 10.11 -16.82
N ASN A 307 -17.71 11.17 -16.79
CA ASN A 307 -17.25 12.52 -17.16
C ASN A 307 -16.66 13.21 -15.94
N ILE A 308 -15.45 13.70 -16.09
CA ILE A 308 -14.68 14.41 -15.07
C ILE A 308 -14.54 15.86 -15.50
N SER A 309 -14.87 16.78 -14.61
CA SER A 309 -14.73 18.20 -14.85
C SER A 309 -14.12 18.91 -13.65
N ASN A 310 -13.11 19.75 -13.93
CA ASN A 310 -12.44 20.62 -12.95
C ASN A 310 -11.90 19.89 -11.69
N LEU A 311 -11.26 18.75 -11.91
CA LEU A 311 -10.59 18.01 -10.84
C LEU A 311 -9.32 18.71 -10.37
#